data_e5145a1646d18182040acc7e113ac156
#
_entry.id   e5145a1646d18182040acc7e113ac156
#
_cell.length_a   1.000
_cell.length_b   1.000
_cell.length_c   1.000
_cell.angle_alpha   90.00
_cell.angle_beta   90.00
_cell.angle_gamma   90.00
#
_symmetry.space_group_name_H-M   'P 1'
#
loop_
_entity.id
_entity.type
_entity.pdbx_description
1 polymer ?
#
loop_
_entity_poly.entity_id
_entity_poly.type
_entity_poly.pdbx_seq_one_letter_code
_entity_poly.pdbx_strand_id
1 'polypeptide(L)'
;MMRDKYAPHVDFGELSGLLGKVLPSNLDMVLERRGHFLFGEWKRDGEKISKGQEILLKALSRLPKTTVLVVSGDTENGMRVERFWRILPDGSYAESGKGLIAFKDYITEWYLVADFD
;
A
#
# COMPACT_ATOMS: atom_id res chain seq x y z
N MET A 1 -12.70 4.96 3.16
CA MET A 1 -13.07 6.28 2.64
C MET A 1 -12.29 6.57 1.37
N MET A 2 -12.99 6.94 0.33
CA MET A 2 -12.32 7.26 -0.93
C MET A 2 -11.68 8.63 -0.86
N ARG A 3 -10.45 8.72 -1.35
CA ARG A 3 -9.75 9.98 -1.43
C ARG A 3 -10.34 10.85 -2.53
N ASP A 4 -10.59 12.10 -2.22
CA ASP A 4 -11.01 13.08 -3.22
C ASP A 4 -9.87 13.27 -4.25
N LYS A 5 -10.17 13.03 -5.53
CA LYS A 5 -9.15 13.14 -6.58
C LYS A 5 -8.61 14.56 -6.76
N TYR A 6 -9.31 15.56 -6.27
CA TYR A 6 -8.89 16.96 -6.33
C TYR A 6 -8.21 17.43 -5.06
N ALA A 7 -8.19 16.62 -4.01
CA ALA A 7 -7.52 16.98 -2.77
C ALA A 7 -6.01 17.04 -3.01
N PRO A 8 -5.34 18.07 -2.51
CA PRO A 8 -3.88 18.15 -2.65
C PRO A 8 -3.22 17.05 -1.84
N HIS A 9 -2.10 16.54 -2.35
CA HIS A 9 -1.24 15.66 -1.58
C HIS A 9 -0.62 16.45 -0.44
N VAL A 10 -0.33 15.75 0.66
CA VAL A 10 0.44 16.36 1.74
C VAL A 10 1.86 16.58 1.22
N ASP A 11 2.31 17.82 1.31
CA ASP A 11 3.63 18.22 0.85
C ASP A 11 4.56 18.35 2.07
N PHE A 12 5.59 17.52 2.10
CA PHE A 12 6.56 17.50 3.19
C PHE A 12 7.82 18.28 2.88
N GLY A 13 7.79 19.15 1.86
CA GLY A 13 8.96 19.91 1.41
C GLY A 13 9.65 20.73 2.52
N GLU A 14 8.86 21.22 3.49
CA GLU A 14 9.42 21.96 4.63
C GLU A 14 10.35 21.12 5.50
N LEU A 15 10.27 19.80 5.39
CA LEU A 15 11.13 18.88 6.14
C LEU A 15 12.39 18.51 5.36
N SER A 16 12.54 19.05 4.16
CA SER A 16 13.69 18.78 3.31
C SER A 16 14.98 19.20 3.98
N GLY A 17 15.96 18.33 3.98
CA GLY A 17 17.27 18.61 4.56
C GLY A 17 17.40 18.37 6.05
N LEU A 18 16.30 18.20 6.78
CA LEU A 18 16.37 17.96 8.23
C LEU A 18 17.01 16.61 8.56
N LEU A 19 16.71 15.60 7.75
CA LEU A 19 17.18 14.22 7.95
C LEU A 19 18.03 13.75 6.77
N GLY A 20 18.85 14.66 6.23
CA GLY A 20 19.63 14.39 5.04
C GLY A 20 18.73 14.28 3.82
N LYS A 21 18.74 13.13 3.14
CA LYS A 21 17.91 12.90 1.96
C LYS A 21 16.59 12.20 2.30
N VAL A 22 16.32 11.99 3.58
CA VAL A 22 15.10 11.28 4.00
C VAL A 22 13.94 12.26 4.11
N LEU A 23 12.80 11.89 3.53
CA LEU A 23 11.54 12.61 3.63
C LEU A 23 10.44 11.65 4.07
N PRO A 24 9.40 12.16 4.75
CA PRO A 24 8.21 11.33 5.02
C PRO A 24 7.58 10.86 3.72
N SER A 25 7.01 9.66 3.75
CA SER A 25 6.28 9.08 2.62
C SER A 25 4.78 9.14 2.86
N ASN A 26 4.02 9.24 1.78
CA ASN A 26 2.57 9.09 1.81
C ASN A 26 2.22 7.66 1.45
N LEU A 27 1.39 7.02 2.28
CA LEU A 27 0.83 5.71 1.98
C LEU A 27 -0.61 5.88 1.53
N ASP A 28 -1.01 5.16 0.48
CA ASP A 28 -2.34 5.32 -0.10
C ASP A 28 -3.42 4.65 0.74
N MET A 29 -3.11 3.53 1.38
CA MET A 29 -4.11 2.78 2.13
C MET A 29 -3.49 2.18 3.39
N VAL A 30 -4.20 2.28 4.50
CA VAL A 30 -3.84 1.63 5.76
C VAL A 30 -5.10 1.06 6.40
N LEU A 31 -5.06 -0.21 6.74
CA LEU A 31 -6.09 -0.86 7.54
C LEU A 31 -5.47 -1.40 8.82
N GLU A 32 -6.23 -1.34 9.89
CA GLU A 32 -5.81 -1.91 11.19
C GLU A 32 -6.95 -2.72 11.77
N ARG A 33 -6.64 -3.89 12.28
CA ARG A 33 -7.59 -4.69 13.06
C ARG A 33 -6.84 -5.52 14.09
N ARG A 34 -7.13 -5.25 15.37
CA ARG A 34 -6.56 -5.99 16.49
C ARG A 34 -5.04 -6.11 16.46
N GLY A 35 -4.37 -5.04 16.06
CA GLY A 35 -2.91 -4.98 15.95
C GLY A 35 -2.35 -5.57 14.66
N HIS A 36 -3.19 -6.03 13.75
CA HIS A 36 -2.79 -6.40 12.41
C HIS A 36 -2.90 -5.18 11.51
N PHE A 37 -1.92 -4.99 10.63
CA PHE A 37 -1.90 -3.88 9.69
C PHE A 37 -1.83 -4.38 8.26
N LEU A 38 -2.56 -3.69 7.38
CA LEU A 38 -2.41 -3.87 5.95
C LEU A 38 -2.13 -2.52 5.34
N PHE A 39 -0.99 -2.41 4.65
CA PHE A 39 -0.60 -1.20 3.93
C PHE A 39 -0.74 -1.46 2.44
N GLY A 40 -1.22 -0.46 1.70
CA GLY A 40 -1.35 -0.56 0.26
C GLY A 40 -0.80 0.67 -0.45
N GLU A 41 -0.09 0.44 -1.54
CA GLU A 41 0.41 1.49 -2.42
C GLU A 41 -0.14 1.26 -3.81
N TRP A 42 -0.79 2.29 -4.38
CA TRP A 42 -1.40 2.23 -5.70
C TRP A 42 -0.48 2.84 -6.73
N LYS A 43 -0.30 2.16 -7.84
CA LYS A 43 0.48 2.63 -8.97
C LYS A 43 -0.35 2.54 -10.24
N ARG A 44 -0.36 3.61 -11.02
CA ARG A 44 -0.99 3.63 -12.33
C ARG A 44 -0.16 2.80 -13.30
N ASP A 45 -0.79 2.44 -14.42
CA ASP A 45 -0.09 1.72 -15.48
C ASP A 45 1.17 2.49 -15.91
N GLY A 46 2.29 1.80 -15.96
CA GLY A 46 3.57 2.40 -16.34
C GLY A 46 4.30 3.15 -15.24
N GLU A 47 3.65 3.41 -14.12
CA GLU A 47 4.30 4.02 -12.97
C GLU A 47 5.18 3.00 -12.24
N LYS A 48 6.34 3.43 -11.81
CA LYS A 48 7.23 2.58 -11.02
C LYS A 48 7.26 3.05 -9.58
N ILE A 49 7.46 2.09 -8.66
CA ILE A 49 7.69 2.42 -7.27
C ILE A 49 9.06 3.08 -7.17
N SER A 50 9.14 4.22 -6.49
CA SER A 50 10.42 4.87 -6.26
C SER A 50 11.29 4.03 -5.32
N LYS A 51 12.58 4.23 -5.37
CA LYS A 51 13.52 3.52 -4.51
C LYS A 51 13.20 3.71 -3.03
N GLY A 52 12.87 4.94 -2.65
CA GLY A 52 12.50 5.25 -1.26
C GLY A 52 11.24 4.53 -0.82
N GLN A 53 10.21 4.50 -1.66
CA GLN A 53 8.99 3.75 -1.37
C GLN A 53 9.27 2.26 -1.27
N GLU A 54 10.07 1.72 -2.18
CA GLU A 54 10.42 0.31 -2.15
C GLU A 54 11.09 -0.08 -0.82
N ILE A 55 12.04 0.74 -0.37
CA ILE A 55 12.73 0.50 0.90
C ILE A 55 11.73 0.51 2.06
N LEU A 56 10.83 1.51 2.09
CA LEU A 56 9.80 1.61 3.14
C LEU A 56 8.88 0.40 3.13
N LEU A 57 8.35 0.04 1.96
CA LEU A 57 7.39 -1.05 1.86
C LEU A 57 8.02 -2.39 2.24
N LYS A 58 9.26 -2.63 1.84
CA LYS A 58 9.98 -3.84 2.24
C LYS A 58 10.26 -3.88 3.74
N ALA A 59 10.60 -2.74 4.33
CA ALA A 59 10.80 -2.67 5.77
C ALA A 59 9.49 -2.99 6.53
N LEU A 60 8.37 -2.42 6.06
CA LEU A 60 7.06 -2.69 6.66
C LEU A 60 6.69 -4.18 6.55
N SER A 61 7.01 -4.83 5.42
CA SER A 61 6.67 -6.24 5.20
C SER A 61 7.33 -7.17 6.20
N ARG A 62 8.41 -6.75 6.84
CA ARG A 62 9.13 -7.54 7.84
C ARG A 62 8.56 -7.41 9.24
N LEU A 63 7.63 -6.49 9.47
CA LEU A 63 7.02 -6.33 10.78
C LEU A 63 6.01 -7.45 11.05
N PRO A 64 5.90 -7.91 12.32
CA PRO A 64 4.90 -8.92 12.67
C PRO A 64 3.48 -8.41 12.37
N LYS A 65 2.59 -9.32 12.02
CA LYS A 65 1.16 -9.03 11.80
C LYS A 65 0.92 -7.95 10.75
N THR A 66 1.83 -7.81 9.79
CA THR A 66 1.79 -6.74 8.79
C THR A 66 1.80 -7.32 7.39
N THR A 67 0.85 -6.88 6.57
CA THR A 67 0.74 -7.23 5.17
C THR A 67 0.93 -5.98 4.34
N VAL A 68 1.73 -6.06 3.28
CA VAL A 68 1.99 -4.93 2.39
C VAL A 68 1.62 -5.33 0.98
N LEU A 69 0.76 -4.54 0.34
CA LEU A 69 0.30 -4.77 -1.02
C LEU A 69 0.72 -3.62 -1.93
N VAL A 70 1.07 -3.96 -3.16
CA VAL A 70 1.23 -2.99 -4.24
C VAL A 70 0.14 -3.30 -5.25
N VAL A 71 -0.63 -2.29 -5.61
CA VAL A 71 -1.80 -2.43 -6.49
C VAL A 71 -1.56 -1.63 -7.76
N SER A 72 -1.72 -2.29 -8.91
CA SER A 72 -1.73 -1.62 -10.21
C SER A 72 -3.16 -1.27 -10.55
N GLY A 73 -3.43 0.02 -10.71
CA GLY A 73 -4.77 0.53 -10.97
C GLY A 73 -4.89 2.00 -10.60
N ASP A 74 -6.12 2.45 -10.44
CA ASP A 74 -6.38 3.82 -10.01
C ASP A 74 -7.77 3.92 -9.36
N THR A 75 -8.03 5.07 -8.75
CA THR A 75 -9.32 5.34 -8.10
C THR A 75 -9.97 6.62 -8.64
N GLU A 76 -9.58 7.09 -9.80
CA GLU A 76 -10.07 8.34 -10.36
C GLU A 76 -11.55 8.26 -10.78
N ASN A 77 -11.96 7.12 -11.34
CA ASN A 77 -13.32 6.90 -11.79
C ASN A 77 -13.86 5.61 -11.17
N GLY A 78 -13.90 5.58 -9.84
CA GLY A 78 -14.17 4.36 -9.10
C GLY A 78 -12.88 3.60 -8.87
N MET A 79 -12.96 2.53 -8.09
CA MET A 79 -11.79 1.73 -7.75
C MET A 79 -11.51 0.72 -8.85
N ARG A 80 -10.43 0.94 -9.61
CA ARG A 80 -9.98 0.02 -10.65
C ARG A 80 -8.74 -0.70 -10.18
N VAL A 81 -8.82 -2.03 -10.11
CA VAL A 81 -7.69 -2.89 -9.77
C VAL A 81 -7.38 -3.75 -10.98
N GLU A 82 -6.18 -3.60 -11.55
CA GLU A 82 -5.73 -4.47 -12.61
C GLU A 82 -5.16 -5.75 -12.04
N ARG A 83 -4.16 -5.62 -11.17
CA ARG A 83 -3.59 -6.73 -10.42
C ARG A 83 -2.91 -6.20 -9.16
N PHE A 84 -2.61 -7.10 -8.23
CA PHE A 84 -1.93 -6.70 -7.01
C PHE A 84 -0.97 -7.78 -6.55
N TRP A 85 0.06 -7.34 -5.81
CA TRP A 85 1.15 -8.17 -5.31
C TRP A 85 1.32 -7.94 -3.83
N ARG A 86 1.65 -9.00 -3.11
CA ARG A 86 2.11 -8.88 -1.74
C ARG A 86 3.64 -8.80 -1.73
N ILE A 87 4.18 -7.91 -0.92
CA ILE A 87 5.61 -7.88 -0.66
C ILE A 87 5.88 -8.84 0.50
N LEU A 88 6.70 -9.85 0.26
CA LEU A 88 7.04 -10.85 1.26
C LEU A 88 8.17 -10.34 2.15
N PRO A 89 8.35 -10.93 3.38
CA PRO A 89 9.42 -10.48 4.28
C PRO A 89 10.82 -10.53 3.70
N ASP A 90 11.09 -11.38 2.71
CA ASP A 90 12.38 -11.40 2.01
C ASP A 90 12.51 -10.31 0.96
N GLY A 91 11.49 -9.50 0.79
CA GLY A 91 11.48 -8.40 -0.18
C GLY A 91 11.01 -8.78 -1.58
N SER A 92 10.68 -10.05 -1.83
CA SER A 92 10.14 -10.48 -3.12
C SER A 92 8.68 -10.11 -3.25
N TYR A 93 8.19 -10.09 -4.50
CA TYR A 93 6.81 -9.78 -4.82
C TYR A 93 6.07 -11.07 -5.20
N ALA A 94 4.93 -11.30 -4.56
CA ALA A 94 4.08 -12.45 -4.88
C ALA A 94 2.79 -11.93 -5.50
N GLU A 95 2.52 -12.27 -6.77
CA GLU A 95 1.26 -11.89 -7.41
C GLU A 95 0.11 -12.53 -6.65
N SER A 96 -0.83 -11.71 -6.18
CA SER A 96 -1.89 -12.14 -5.26
C SER A 96 -3.27 -12.13 -5.87
N GLY A 97 -3.46 -11.48 -7.01
CA GLY A 97 -4.74 -11.50 -7.71
C GLY A 97 -4.85 -10.47 -8.82
N LYS A 98 -5.96 -10.57 -9.55
CA LYS A 98 -6.30 -9.67 -10.65
C LYS A 98 -7.75 -9.22 -10.49
N GLY A 99 -7.98 -7.93 -10.66
CA GLY A 99 -9.31 -7.36 -10.68
C GLY A 99 -9.85 -6.99 -9.30
N LEU A 100 -10.88 -6.17 -9.31
CA LEU A 100 -11.48 -5.63 -8.09
C LEU A 100 -12.12 -6.71 -7.22
N ILE A 101 -12.76 -7.70 -7.83
CA ILE A 101 -13.42 -8.78 -7.07
C ILE A 101 -12.37 -9.56 -6.26
N ALA A 102 -11.27 -9.94 -6.90
CA ALA A 102 -10.18 -10.65 -6.21
C ALA A 102 -9.58 -9.78 -5.11
N PHE A 103 -9.46 -8.48 -5.34
CA PHE A 103 -8.94 -7.55 -4.34
C PHE A 103 -9.86 -7.47 -3.12
N LYS A 104 -11.17 -7.35 -3.36
CA LYS A 104 -12.16 -7.35 -2.26
C LYS A 104 -12.12 -8.64 -1.46
N ASP A 105 -11.99 -9.77 -2.13
CA ASP A 105 -11.89 -11.07 -1.47
C ASP A 105 -10.63 -11.16 -0.60
N TYR A 106 -9.51 -10.66 -1.12
CA TYR A 106 -8.26 -10.64 -0.37
C TYR A 106 -8.38 -9.80 0.90
N ILE A 107 -8.94 -8.60 0.78
CA ILE A 107 -9.15 -7.71 1.93
C ILE A 107 -10.09 -8.36 2.95
N THR A 108 -11.16 -8.99 2.48
CA THR A 108 -12.12 -9.68 3.36
C THR A 108 -11.44 -10.81 4.13
N GLU A 109 -10.64 -11.63 3.46
CA GLU A 109 -9.92 -12.72 4.11
C GLU A 109 -8.90 -12.18 5.12
N TRP A 110 -8.19 -11.12 4.74
CA TRP A 110 -7.27 -10.46 5.67
C TRP A 110 -8.00 -10.03 6.95
N TYR A 111 -9.16 -9.39 6.78
CA TYR A 111 -9.94 -8.91 7.91
C TYR A 111 -10.41 -10.06 8.81
N LEU A 112 -10.89 -11.14 8.22
CA LEU A 112 -11.39 -12.29 8.99
C LEU A 112 -10.28 -12.92 9.83
N VAL A 113 -9.08 -13.04 9.28
CA VAL A 113 -7.93 -13.56 10.03
C VAL A 113 -7.53 -12.60 11.15
N ALA A 114 -7.43 -11.31 10.83
CA ALA A 114 -7.06 -10.30 11.81
C ALA A 114 -8.09 -10.19 12.95
N ASP A 115 -9.36 -10.28 12.62
CA ASP A 115 -10.44 -10.18 13.60
C ASP A 115 -10.54 -11.40 14.52
N PHE A 116 -10.11 -12.56 14.02
CA PHE A 116 -10.10 -13.80 14.81
C PHE A 116 -8.98 -13.80 15.86
N ASP A 117 -7.85 -13.24 15.50
CA ASP A 117 -6.66 -13.22 16.34
C ASP A 117 -6.78 -12.15 17.47
#